data_23f6ff345a511b2b289dcfd83108b7a1
#
_entry.id   23f6ff345a511b2b289dcfd83108b7a1
#
_cell.length_a   1.000
_cell.length_b   1.000
_cell.length_c   1.000
_cell.angle_alpha   90.00
_cell.angle_beta   90.00
_cell.angle_gamma   90.00
#
_symmetry.space_group_name_H-M   'P 1'
#
loop_
_entity.id
_entity.type
_entity.pdbx_description
1 polymer ?
#
loop_
_entity_poly.entity_id
_entity_poly.type
_entity_poly.pdbx_seq_one_letter_code
_entity_poly.pdbx_strand_id
1 'polypeptide(L)'
;MAWTTWIEIEPDDTTNEAVQPLYQRTRDRTTGRPPDTVRLTSLTPQVGGLLYDLQQAIYHSAKGLSLREKEMAALIVSVYNGCVH
;
A
#
# COMPACT_ATOMS: atom_id res chain seq x y z
N MET A 1 -18.50 3.28 -3.35
CA MET A 1 -18.82 2.72 -2.04
C MET A 1 -17.62 2.85 -1.12
N ALA A 2 -17.86 3.33 0.06
CA ALA A 2 -16.77 3.42 1.04
C ALA A 2 -16.37 2.02 1.52
N TRP A 3 -15.11 1.69 1.37
CA TRP A 3 -14.58 0.45 1.91
C TRP A 3 -14.40 0.59 3.42
N THR A 4 -14.97 -0.35 4.17
CA THR A 4 -14.88 -0.36 5.63
C THR A 4 -14.00 -1.53 6.06
N THR A 5 -12.98 -1.23 6.85
CA THR A 5 -12.05 -2.25 7.33
C THR A 5 -12.48 -2.77 8.70
N TRP A 6 -12.16 -4.05 8.96
CA TRP A 6 -12.31 -4.67 10.28
C TRP A 6 -11.14 -4.32 11.22
N ILE A 7 -10.08 -3.75 10.65
CA ILE A 7 -8.88 -3.35 11.37
C ILE A 7 -8.95 -1.84 11.55
N GLU A 8 -8.62 -1.35 12.73
CA GLU A 8 -8.53 0.07 12.98
C GLU A 8 -7.42 0.70 12.16
N ILE A 9 -7.72 1.81 11.50
CA ILE A 9 -6.76 2.56 10.68
C ILE A 9 -6.83 4.05 11.01
N GLU A 10 -5.74 4.76 10.75
CA GLU A 10 -5.74 6.20 10.84
C GLU A 10 -6.47 6.79 9.63
N PRO A 11 -7.28 7.84 9.81
CA PRO A 11 -7.95 8.50 8.69
C PRO A 11 -6.95 9.17 7.74
N ASP A 12 -7.36 9.40 6.50
CA ASP A 12 -6.51 10.01 5.47
C ASP A 12 -6.02 11.42 5.88
N ASP A 13 -6.78 12.13 6.68
CA ASP A 13 -6.48 13.47 7.18
C ASP A 13 -5.96 13.46 8.62
N THR A 14 -5.37 12.35 9.05
CA THR A 14 -4.89 12.21 10.43
C THR A 14 -3.95 13.34 10.83
N THR A 15 -4.02 13.74 12.09
CA THR A 15 -3.09 14.68 12.72
C THR A 15 -1.98 13.99 13.49
N ASN A 16 -1.96 12.65 13.50
CA ASN A 16 -0.93 11.87 14.18
C ASN A 16 0.43 12.12 13.52
N GLU A 17 1.36 12.69 14.27
CA GLU A 17 2.67 13.07 13.78
C GLU A 17 3.53 11.89 13.31
N ALA A 18 3.26 10.68 13.79
CA ALA A 18 3.97 9.49 13.36
C ALA A 18 3.46 8.97 12.01
N VAL A 19 2.19 9.24 11.67
CA VAL A 19 1.53 8.73 10.47
C VAL A 19 1.50 9.76 9.36
N GLN A 20 1.36 11.02 9.70
CA GLN A 20 1.19 12.11 8.74
C GLN A 20 2.29 12.16 7.68
N PRO A 21 3.59 12.07 8.02
CA PRO A 21 4.64 12.07 7.00
C PRO A 21 4.58 10.86 6.08
N LEU A 22 4.20 9.69 6.62
CA LEU A 22 4.05 8.48 5.83
C LEU A 22 2.94 8.65 4.79
N TYR A 23 1.78 9.16 5.20
CA TYR A 23 0.66 9.39 4.30
C TYR A 23 1.00 10.40 3.21
N GLN A 24 1.68 11.48 3.56
CA GLN A 24 2.11 12.47 2.57
C GLN A 24 3.10 11.89 1.57
N ARG A 25 4.04 11.10 2.03
CA ARG A 25 5.08 10.48 1.20
C ARG A 25 4.49 9.45 0.23
N THR A 26 3.48 8.70 0.66
CA THR A 26 2.92 7.58 -0.09
C THR A 26 1.65 7.92 -0.85
N ARG A 27 1.13 9.14 -0.69
CA ARG A 27 -0.13 9.56 -1.30
C ARG A 27 -0.08 9.47 -2.82
N ASP A 28 -1.08 8.83 -3.40
CA ASP A 28 -1.21 8.68 -4.84
C ASP A 28 -1.56 10.04 -5.47
N ARG A 29 -0.88 10.39 -6.55
CA ARG A 29 -1.10 11.67 -7.24
C ARG A 29 -2.47 11.73 -7.93
N THR A 30 -2.98 10.59 -8.36
CA THR A 30 -4.25 10.51 -9.07
C THR A 30 -5.44 10.61 -8.12
N THR A 31 -5.42 9.83 -7.04
CA THR A 31 -6.53 9.76 -6.08
C THR A 31 -6.39 10.76 -4.94
N GLY A 32 -5.18 11.23 -4.67
CA GLY A 32 -4.88 12.06 -3.52
C GLY A 32 -4.93 11.32 -2.18
N ARG A 33 -4.99 10.00 -2.20
CA ARG A 33 -5.15 9.17 -1.01
C ARG A 33 -3.98 8.22 -0.83
N PRO A 34 -3.62 7.86 0.42
CA PRO A 34 -2.62 6.83 0.66
C PRO A 34 -3.11 5.47 0.15
N PRO A 35 -2.19 4.59 -0.30
CA PRO A 35 -2.57 3.23 -0.70
C PRO A 35 -3.18 2.45 0.48
N ASP A 36 -4.05 1.50 0.16
CA ASP A 36 -4.71 0.69 1.20
C ASP A 36 -3.71 -0.11 2.04
N THR A 37 -2.63 -0.59 1.45
CA THR A 37 -1.59 -1.31 2.20
C THR A 37 -0.93 -0.41 3.26
N VAL A 38 -0.74 0.86 2.97
CA VAL A 38 -0.21 1.83 3.93
C VAL A 38 -1.26 2.14 5.00
N ARG A 39 -2.50 2.31 4.61
CA ARG A 39 -3.60 2.59 5.55
C ARG A 39 -3.81 1.44 6.53
N LEU A 40 -3.76 0.20 6.06
CA LEU A 40 -3.91 -1.00 6.90
C LEU A 40 -2.79 -1.14 7.92
N THR A 41 -1.62 -0.59 7.65
CA THR A 41 -0.46 -0.62 8.56
C THR A 41 -0.24 0.71 9.27
N SER A 42 -1.23 1.59 9.27
CA SER A 42 -1.09 2.95 9.78
C SER A 42 -0.87 3.01 11.30
N LEU A 43 -1.33 2.02 12.06
CA LEU A 43 -1.07 1.96 13.50
C LEU A 43 0.37 1.53 13.82
N THR A 44 1.09 1.04 12.81
CA THR A 44 2.51 0.71 12.91
C THR A 44 3.24 1.40 11.75
N PRO A 45 3.35 2.73 11.78
CA PRO A 45 3.79 3.50 10.60
C PRO A 45 5.20 3.15 10.13
N GLN A 46 6.08 2.75 11.03
CA GLN A 46 7.43 2.32 10.64
C GLN A 46 7.37 1.07 9.76
N VAL A 47 6.56 0.09 10.14
CA VAL A 47 6.36 -1.13 9.35
C VAL A 47 5.69 -0.78 8.02
N GLY A 48 4.67 0.06 8.05
CA GLY A 48 3.98 0.50 6.83
C GLY A 48 4.92 1.16 5.83
N GLY A 49 5.82 2.01 6.31
CA GLY A 49 6.82 2.65 5.48
C GLY A 49 7.79 1.67 4.85
N LEU A 50 8.26 0.70 5.63
CA LEU A 50 9.17 -0.33 5.13
C LEU A 50 8.49 -1.24 4.09
N LEU A 51 7.24 -1.61 4.32
CA LEU A 51 6.47 -2.39 3.34
C LEU A 51 6.27 -1.61 2.04
N TYR A 52 5.93 -0.34 2.13
CA TYR A 52 5.79 0.51 0.96
C TYR A 52 7.10 0.58 0.17
N ASP A 53 8.22 0.80 0.86
CA ASP A 53 9.52 0.88 0.21
C ASP A 53 9.91 -0.44 -0.44
N LEU A 54 9.59 -1.57 0.20
CA LEU A 54 9.82 -2.89 -0.38
C LEU A 54 9.01 -3.08 -1.67
N GLN A 55 7.73 -2.71 -1.66
CA GLN A 55 6.88 -2.78 -2.86
C GLN A 55 7.44 -1.92 -4.00
N GLN A 56 7.86 -0.71 -3.70
CA GLN A 56 8.45 0.18 -4.70
C GLN A 56 9.74 -0.42 -5.27
N ALA A 57 10.57 -1.00 -4.43
CA ALA A 57 11.80 -1.65 -4.87
C ALA A 57 11.52 -2.84 -5.79
N ILE A 58 10.52 -3.66 -5.45
CA ILE A 58 10.15 -4.82 -6.26
C ILE A 58 9.64 -4.38 -7.64
N TYR A 59 8.72 -3.41 -7.68
CA TYR A 59 8.04 -3.04 -8.93
C TYR A 59 8.86 -2.09 -9.81
N HIS A 60 9.72 -1.26 -9.23
CA HIS A 60 10.41 -0.22 -9.99
C HIS A 60 11.92 -0.37 -10.08
N SER A 61 12.55 -1.08 -9.14
CA SER A 61 14.01 -1.14 -9.05
C SER A 61 14.57 -2.54 -9.30
N ALA A 62 13.87 -3.58 -8.86
CA ALA A 62 14.36 -4.94 -9.02
C ALA A 62 14.33 -5.38 -10.48
N LYS A 63 15.38 -6.04 -10.92
CA LYS A 63 15.53 -6.57 -12.27
C LYS A 63 15.35 -8.08 -12.27
N GLY A 64 15.22 -8.68 -13.45
CA GLY A 64 15.02 -10.10 -13.59
C GLY A 64 13.64 -10.46 -14.11
N LEU A 65 12.61 -9.76 -13.67
CA LEU A 65 11.25 -9.87 -14.21
C LEU A 65 10.82 -8.51 -14.73
N SER A 66 10.08 -8.49 -15.83
CA SER A 66 9.46 -7.26 -16.31
C SER A 66 8.32 -6.83 -15.38
N LEU A 67 7.89 -5.58 -15.46
CA LEU A 67 6.75 -5.10 -14.72
C LEU A 67 5.50 -5.94 -14.99
N ARG A 68 5.28 -6.29 -16.27
CA ARG A 68 4.17 -7.15 -16.67
C ARG A 68 4.23 -8.51 -15.99
N GLU A 69 5.39 -9.13 -15.93
CA GLU A 69 5.56 -10.43 -15.27
C GLU A 69 5.30 -10.34 -13.77
N LYS A 70 5.76 -9.27 -13.13
CA LYS A 70 5.48 -9.02 -11.71
C LYS A 70 3.99 -8.86 -11.45
N GLU A 71 3.30 -8.10 -12.30
CA GLU A 71 1.86 -7.90 -12.20
C GLU A 71 1.09 -9.20 -12.41
N MET A 72 1.53 -10.03 -13.37
CA MET A 72 0.89 -11.33 -13.61
C MET A 72 1.07 -12.27 -12.43
N ALA A 73 2.24 -12.30 -11.81
CA ALA A 73 2.49 -13.09 -10.61
C ALA A 73 1.58 -12.65 -9.45
N ALA A 74 1.45 -11.35 -9.25
CA ALA A 74 0.57 -10.80 -8.22
C ALA A 74 -0.89 -11.15 -8.50
N LEU A 75 -1.32 -11.08 -9.74
CA LEU A 75 -2.69 -11.42 -10.15
C LEU A 75 -2.99 -12.89 -9.86
N ILE A 76 -2.07 -13.80 -10.20
CA ILE A 76 -2.25 -15.23 -9.97
C ILE A 76 -2.40 -15.51 -8.47
N VAL A 77 -1.54 -14.93 -7.65
CA VAL A 77 -1.62 -15.08 -6.19
C VAL A 77 -2.97 -14.56 -5.67
N SER A 78 -3.40 -13.39 -6.14
CA SER A 78 -4.66 -12.80 -5.73
C SER A 78 -5.85 -13.69 -6.10
N VAL A 79 -5.85 -14.25 -7.31
CA VAL A 79 -6.93 -15.14 -7.77
C VAL A 79 -7.01 -16.38 -6.89
N TYR A 80 -5.89 -17.02 -6.62
CA TYR A 80 -5.87 -18.22 -5.78
C TYR A 80 -6.28 -17.94 -4.34
N ASN A 81 -6.02 -16.74 -3.84
CA ASN A 81 -6.39 -16.35 -2.48
C ASN A 81 -7.78 -15.73 -2.38
N GLY A 82 -8.49 -15.59 -3.50
CA GLY A 82 -9.84 -15.01 -3.51
C GLY A 82 -9.86 -13.52 -3.20
N CYS A 83 -8.80 -12.80 -3.51
CA CYS A 83 -8.75 -11.36 -3.29
C CYS A 83 -9.72 -10.65 -4.24
N VAL A 84 -10.39 -9.60 -3.73
CA VAL A 84 -11.38 -8.83 -4.49
C VAL A 84 -10.85 -7.48 -4.96
N HIS A 85 -9.63 -7.15 -4.63
CA HIS A 85 -8.98 -5.89 -5.02
C HIS A 85 -7.97 -6.07 -6.13
#